data_26b704c0c87a2ba8156fdbd758186594
#
_entry.id   26b704c0c87a2ba8156fdbd758186594
#
_cell.length_a   1.000
_cell.length_b   1.000
_cell.length_c   1.000
_cell.angle_alpha   90.00
_cell.angle_beta   90.00
_cell.angle_gamma   90.00
#
_symmetry.space_group_name_H-M   'P 1'
#
loop_
_entity.id
_entity.type
_entity.pdbx_description
1 polymer ?
#
loop_
_entity_poly.entity_id
_entity_poly.type
_entity_poly.pdbx_seq_one_letter_code
_entity_poly.pdbx_strand_id
1 'polypeptide(L)'
;VQVLGTQPAEGFIITYHLTQEDADSGENALESPYTVVDQVTLFTRVEVDDSDPFTVGCFISNINFTLTVEPKPVFTPPTPLIVCDDGEVDGLTTIDISVKTEGIMAGITENIVTYHETEEDMHEGINAIEDTEAYTNISNPQTLYVRIEDDMTPTTGCYSDTTLELIIQLPPDVSNPSSLEYCDADADGFGLFDLTDADEEIANGIPNLLISYHETQADADNNLFPIIGEYNNIVAYEQSIYVR
;
A
#
# COMPACT_ATOMS: atom_id res chain seq x y z
N VAL A 1 -35.05 -15.50 9.39
CA VAL A 1 -34.66 -16.77 8.76
C VAL A 1 -35.39 -16.88 7.43
N GLN A 2 -34.67 -16.88 6.33
CA GLN A 2 -35.24 -16.85 4.96
C GLN A 2 -35.90 -18.16 4.55
N VAL A 3 -35.66 -19.27 5.29
CA VAL A 3 -36.18 -20.59 4.97
C VAL A 3 -37.73 -20.63 5.08
N LEU A 4 -38.31 -19.84 5.97
CA LEU A 4 -39.77 -19.75 6.15
C LEU A 4 -40.45 -18.73 5.22
N GLY A 5 -39.66 -17.95 4.44
CA GLY A 5 -40.19 -16.88 3.62
C GLY A 5 -40.92 -15.82 4.46
N THR A 6 -42.19 -15.59 4.18
CA THR A 6 -43.06 -14.65 4.92
C THR A 6 -43.85 -15.26 6.08
N GLN A 7 -43.66 -16.56 6.36
CA GLN A 7 -44.35 -17.24 7.44
C GLN A 7 -43.77 -16.86 8.81
N PRO A 8 -44.59 -16.77 9.86
CA PRO A 8 -44.07 -16.54 11.21
C PRO A 8 -43.20 -17.71 11.65
N ALA A 9 -42.20 -17.44 12.48
CA ALA A 9 -41.29 -18.47 12.98
C ALA A 9 -41.94 -19.36 14.08
N GLU A 10 -43.01 -18.87 14.67
CA GLU A 10 -43.76 -19.60 15.70
C GLU A 10 -44.51 -20.78 15.10
N GLY A 11 -44.44 -21.92 15.78
CA GLY A 11 -45.12 -23.16 15.36
C GLY A 11 -44.35 -24.00 14.33
N PHE A 12 -43.09 -23.68 14.08
CA PHE A 12 -42.21 -24.50 13.22
C PHE A 12 -40.92 -24.85 13.94
N ILE A 13 -40.48 -26.10 13.75
CA ILE A 13 -39.14 -26.57 14.12
C ILE A 13 -38.31 -26.65 12.85
N ILE A 14 -37.14 -26.00 12.86
CA ILE A 14 -36.19 -26.01 11.73
C ILE A 14 -34.93 -26.70 12.20
N THR A 15 -34.55 -27.76 11.48
CA THR A 15 -33.30 -28.48 11.72
C THR A 15 -32.46 -28.50 10.44
N TYR A 16 -31.13 -28.61 10.59
CA TYR A 16 -30.18 -28.67 9.50
C TYR A 16 -29.42 -30.00 9.60
N HIS A 17 -29.15 -30.60 8.43
CA HIS A 17 -28.58 -31.94 8.33
C HIS A 17 -27.50 -31.96 7.24
N LEU A 18 -26.55 -32.91 7.34
CA LEU A 18 -25.49 -33.08 6.35
C LEU A 18 -25.93 -33.92 5.15
N THR A 19 -26.99 -34.69 5.28
CA THR A 19 -27.51 -35.51 4.20
C THR A 19 -29.01 -35.33 4.03
N GLN A 20 -29.53 -35.61 2.84
CA GLN A 20 -30.96 -35.62 2.55
C GLN A 20 -31.66 -36.69 3.38
N GLU A 21 -31.03 -37.85 3.58
CA GLU A 21 -31.61 -38.98 4.36
C GLU A 21 -31.81 -38.59 5.83
N ASP A 22 -30.85 -37.89 6.44
CA ASP A 22 -30.99 -37.38 7.79
C ASP A 22 -32.11 -36.31 7.90
N ALA A 23 -32.21 -35.42 6.88
CA ALA A 23 -33.30 -34.44 6.84
C ALA A 23 -34.68 -35.11 6.69
N ASP A 24 -34.76 -36.16 5.90
CA ASP A 24 -36.00 -36.91 5.71
C ASP A 24 -36.41 -37.68 6.99
N SER A 25 -35.47 -38.29 7.68
CA SER A 25 -35.70 -39.01 8.93
C SER A 25 -35.84 -38.10 10.15
N GLY A 26 -35.25 -36.90 10.13
CA GLY A 26 -35.14 -36.00 11.28
C GLY A 26 -34.05 -36.41 12.27
N GLU A 27 -33.16 -37.33 11.86
CA GLU A 27 -32.03 -37.78 12.68
C GLU A 27 -30.79 -36.92 12.45
N ASN A 28 -29.82 -37.00 13.35
CA ASN A 28 -28.50 -36.36 13.22
C ASN A 28 -28.56 -34.82 12.91
N ALA A 29 -29.51 -34.13 13.52
CA ALA A 29 -29.59 -32.68 13.37
C ALA A 29 -28.32 -32.00 13.88
N LEU A 30 -27.82 -31.01 13.13
CA LEU A 30 -26.65 -30.24 13.49
C LEU A 30 -26.94 -29.31 14.67
N GLU A 31 -25.98 -29.18 15.57
CA GLU A 31 -26.01 -28.22 16.65
C GLU A 31 -25.51 -26.84 16.19
N SER A 32 -26.07 -25.77 16.73
CA SER A 32 -25.65 -24.41 16.48
C SER A 32 -24.81 -23.88 17.66
N PRO A 33 -23.64 -23.27 17.42
CA PRO A 33 -23.03 -22.96 16.11
C PRO A 33 -22.35 -24.17 15.42
N TYR A 34 -22.48 -24.28 14.10
CA TYR A 34 -21.84 -25.30 13.28
C TYR A 34 -20.60 -24.74 12.58
N THR A 35 -19.46 -25.43 12.67
CA THR A 35 -18.19 -25.01 12.06
C THR A 35 -17.98 -25.68 10.72
N VAL A 36 -17.74 -24.88 9.69
CA VAL A 36 -17.43 -25.31 8.32
C VAL A 36 -15.95 -25.01 8.03
N VAL A 37 -15.26 -25.98 7.47
CA VAL A 37 -13.81 -25.86 7.14
C VAL A 37 -13.61 -25.52 5.67
N ASP A 38 -14.53 -25.90 4.81
CA ASP A 38 -14.48 -25.73 3.36
C ASP A 38 -15.90 -25.47 2.83
N GLN A 39 -16.34 -26.17 1.83
CA GLN A 39 -17.69 -26.10 1.31
C GLN A 39 -18.54 -27.26 1.81
N VAL A 40 -19.74 -26.96 2.28
CA VAL A 40 -20.70 -27.99 2.68
C VAL A 40 -22.12 -27.64 2.25
N THR A 41 -22.87 -28.62 1.73
CA THR A 41 -24.30 -28.46 1.47
C THR A 41 -25.08 -28.92 2.70
N LEU A 42 -25.94 -28.05 3.21
CA LEU A 42 -26.86 -28.37 4.30
C LEU A 42 -28.25 -28.61 3.75
N PHE A 43 -28.89 -29.66 4.25
CA PHE A 43 -30.27 -30.00 3.99
C PHE A 43 -31.15 -29.56 5.16
N THR A 44 -32.23 -28.90 4.86
CA THR A 44 -33.09 -28.29 5.88
C THR A 44 -34.37 -29.08 6.00
N ARG A 45 -34.70 -29.46 7.24
CA ARG A 45 -36.03 -29.97 7.60
C ARG A 45 -36.81 -28.88 8.31
N VAL A 46 -38.01 -28.62 7.83
CA VAL A 46 -38.99 -27.75 8.47
C VAL A 46 -40.22 -28.60 8.81
N GLU A 47 -40.56 -28.71 10.06
CA GLU A 47 -41.74 -29.43 10.54
C GLU A 47 -42.61 -28.53 11.43
N VAL A 48 -43.88 -28.87 11.48
CA VAL A 48 -44.82 -28.21 12.37
C VAL A 48 -44.54 -28.65 13.81
N ASP A 49 -44.47 -27.71 14.74
CA ASP A 49 -44.31 -28.02 16.16
C ASP A 49 -45.53 -28.78 16.67
N ASP A 50 -45.36 -30.08 16.99
CA ASP A 50 -46.40 -31.00 17.46
C ASP A 50 -46.83 -30.75 18.89
N SER A 51 -46.57 -29.59 19.46
CA SER A 51 -47.13 -29.22 20.79
C SER A 51 -48.67 -29.16 20.80
N ASP A 52 -49.31 -29.11 19.61
CA ASP A 52 -50.75 -29.24 19.44
C ASP A 52 -51.10 -30.68 19.02
N PRO A 53 -51.87 -31.45 19.84
CA PRO A 53 -52.22 -32.84 19.58
C PRO A 53 -53.10 -33.05 18.34
N PHE A 54 -53.50 -31.99 17.65
CA PHE A 54 -54.25 -32.07 16.38
C PHE A 54 -53.39 -31.88 15.12
N THR A 55 -52.09 -31.58 15.28
CA THR A 55 -51.14 -31.50 14.15
C THR A 55 -50.47 -32.87 13.95
N VAL A 56 -50.59 -33.43 12.79
CA VAL A 56 -49.87 -34.65 12.37
C VAL A 56 -48.54 -34.19 11.80
N GLY A 57 -47.42 -34.63 12.34
CA GLY A 57 -46.04 -34.28 11.96
C GLY A 57 -45.76 -34.12 10.45
N CYS A 58 -46.32 -33.06 9.88
CA CYS A 58 -46.05 -32.70 8.49
C CYS A 58 -44.70 -31.95 8.41
N PHE A 59 -43.85 -32.40 7.53
CA PHE A 59 -42.56 -31.75 7.28
C PHE A 59 -42.26 -31.62 5.80
N ILE A 60 -41.30 -30.73 5.49
CA ILE A 60 -40.60 -30.65 4.20
C ILE A 60 -39.11 -30.73 4.45
N SER A 61 -38.38 -31.42 3.57
CA SER A 61 -36.95 -31.67 3.72
C SER A 61 -36.16 -31.44 2.41
N ASN A 62 -36.83 -30.97 1.35
CA ASN A 62 -36.27 -30.77 0.03
C ASN A 62 -35.59 -29.42 -0.19
N ILE A 63 -35.37 -28.66 0.89
CA ILE A 63 -34.67 -27.37 0.88
C ILE A 63 -33.20 -27.62 1.22
N ASN A 64 -32.30 -27.15 0.41
CA ASN A 64 -30.88 -27.16 0.71
C ASN A 64 -30.21 -25.84 0.34
N PHE A 65 -29.07 -25.58 0.95
CA PHE A 65 -28.18 -24.46 0.64
C PHE A 65 -26.75 -24.84 0.94
N THR A 66 -25.82 -24.16 0.29
CA THR A 66 -24.41 -24.40 0.46
C THR A 66 -23.80 -23.31 1.35
N LEU A 67 -22.98 -23.73 2.30
CA LEU A 67 -22.06 -22.87 3.04
C LEU A 67 -20.71 -22.97 2.36
N THR A 68 -20.12 -21.84 2.02
CA THR A 68 -18.78 -21.75 1.45
C THR A 68 -17.93 -20.89 2.37
N VAL A 69 -16.73 -21.35 2.69
CA VAL A 69 -15.71 -20.57 3.41
C VAL A 69 -14.64 -20.20 2.39
N GLU A 70 -14.47 -18.93 2.18
CA GLU A 70 -13.43 -18.41 1.29
C GLU A 70 -12.23 -17.93 2.12
N PRO A 71 -11.00 -18.31 1.75
CA PRO A 71 -9.81 -17.81 2.40
C PRO A 71 -9.62 -16.33 2.09
N LYS A 72 -8.96 -15.61 3.01
CA LYS A 72 -8.50 -14.24 2.71
C LYS A 72 -7.43 -14.26 1.61
N PRO A 73 -7.36 -13.23 0.76
CA PRO A 73 -6.31 -13.09 -0.23
C PRO A 73 -4.91 -13.17 0.40
N VAL A 74 -4.01 -13.89 -0.26
CA VAL A 74 -2.60 -13.97 0.15
C VAL A 74 -1.83 -12.80 -0.47
N PHE A 75 -0.97 -12.17 0.30
CA PHE A 75 -0.19 -11.02 -0.14
C PHE A 75 1.21 -11.03 0.48
N THR A 76 2.10 -10.17 -0.01
CA THR A 76 3.41 -9.90 0.60
C THR A 76 3.41 -8.47 1.18
N PRO A 77 3.69 -8.29 2.48
CA PRO A 77 3.78 -6.96 3.08
C PRO A 77 4.84 -6.11 2.36
N PRO A 78 4.52 -4.87 1.97
CA PRO A 78 5.48 -4.01 1.31
C PRO A 78 6.54 -3.49 2.28
N THR A 79 7.74 -3.24 1.74
CA THR A 79 8.74 -2.44 2.43
C THR A 79 8.40 -0.95 2.28
N PRO A 80 8.86 -0.07 3.20
CA PRO A 80 8.66 1.37 3.05
C PRO A 80 9.08 1.88 1.65
N LEU A 81 8.40 2.89 1.16
CA LEU A 81 8.76 3.62 -0.05
C LEU A 81 9.48 4.90 0.37
N ILE A 82 10.76 4.98 0.04
CA ILE A 82 11.63 6.10 0.38
C ILE A 82 11.94 6.85 -0.90
N VAL A 83 11.61 8.14 -0.95
CA VAL A 83 11.88 9.03 -2.08
C VAL A 83 12.55 10.31 -1.59
N CYS A 84 13.29 11.00 -2.47
CA CYS A 84 13.81 12.31 -2.17
C CYS A 84 12.73 13.38 -2.37
N ASP A 85 12.82 14.46 -1.59
CA ASP A 85 11.99 15.64 -1.77
C ASP A 85 12.25 16.31 -3.14
N ASP A 86 11.24 16.90 -3.77
CA ASP A 86 11.26 17.31 -5.18
C ASP A 86 11.73 18.74 -5.43
N GLY A 87 12.27 19.42 -4.42
CA GLY A 87 12.92 20.73 -4.61
C GLY A 87 12.45 21.84 -3.67
N GLU A 88 11.23 21.79 -3.13
CA GLU A 88 10.86 22.58 -1.96
C GLU A 88 11.01 21.69 -0.72
N VAL A 89 11.86 22.13 0.23
CA VAL A 89 12.20 21.32 1.42
C VAL A 89 11.04 21.39 2.43
N ASP A 90 9.91 20.79 2.07
CA ASP A 90 8.70 20.81 2.90
C ASP A 90 8.24 19.40 3.34
N GLY A 91 8.89 18.36 2.82
CA GLY A 91 8.56 16.96 3.09
C GLY A 91 7.32 16.47 2.35
N LEU A 92 6.86 17.21 1.35
CA LEU A 92 5.74 16.84 0.49
C LEU A 92 6.24 16.70 -0.95
N THR A 93 5.91 15.57 -1.59
CA THR A 93 6.31 15.31 -2.97
C THR A 93 5.33 14.40 -3.68
N THR A 94 5.36 14.39 -5.01
CA THR A 94 4.55 13.48 -5.82
C THR A 94 5.26 12.15 -5.98
N ILE A 95 4.56 11.06 -5.67
CA ILE A 95 5.12 9.72 -5.51
C ILE A 95 4.32 8.74 -6.37
N ASP A 96 5.01 7.89 -7.11
CA ASP A 96 4.42 6.71 -7.74
C ASP A 96 4.35 5.57 -6.71
N ILE A 97 3.19 5.40 -6.05
CA ILE A 97 2.96 4.31 -5.10
C ILE A 97 2.62 2.99 -5.80
N SER A 98 2.25 3.03 -7.08
CA SER A 98 1.89 1.85 -7.88
C SER A 98 3.05 0.87 -8.02
N VAL A 99 4.29 1.33 -7.90
CA VAL A 99 5.52 0.51 -7.93
C VAL A 99 5.55 -0.58 -6.85
N LYS A 100 4.74 -0.45 -5.80
CA LYS A 100 4.61 -1.46 -4.73
C LYS A 100 3.55 -2.52 -5.02
N THR A 101 2.61 -2.25 -5.93
CA THR A 101 1.43 -3.08 -6.19
C THR A 101 1.81 -4.51 -6.59
N GLU A 102 2.71 -4.67 -7.57
CA GLU A 102 3.12 -6.00 -8.06
C GLU A 102 3.74 -6.84 -6.93
N GLY A 103 4.59 -6.22 -6.10
CA GLY A 103 5.20 -6.88 -4.95
C GLY A 103 4.17 -7.32 -3.90
N ILE A 104 3.17 -6.49 -3.62
CA ILE A 104 2.08 -6.79 -2.69
C ILE A 104 1.24 -7.96 -3.19
N MET A 105 0.92 -7.98 -4.48
CA MET A 105 0.12 -9.05 -5.11
C MET A 105 0.76 -10.44 -5.00
N ALA A 106 2.04 -10.55 -4.65
CA ALA A 106 2.75 -11.83 -4.48
C ALA A 106 2.69 -12.74 -5.72
N GLY A 107 2.53 -12.18 -6.91
CA GLY A 107 2.38 -12.90 -8.18
C GLY A 107 0.98 -13.45 -8.45
N ILE A 108 -0.01 -13.11 -7.62
CA ILE A 108 -1.42 -13.48 -7.80
C ILE A 108 -2.11 -12.36 -8.58
N THR A 109 -2.39 -12.60 -9.86
CA THR A 109 -2.92 -11.59 -10.80
C THR A 109 -4.39 -11.27 -10.56
N GLU A 110 -5.09 -12.13 -9.84
CA GLU A 110 -6.50 -11.98 -9.46
C GLU A 110 -6.69 -11.07 -8.26
N ASN A 111 -5.61 -10.70 -7.56
CA ASN A 111 -5.68 -9.76 -6.45
C ASN A 111 -5.86 -8.33 -6.95
N ILE A 112 -6.80 -7.61 -6.34
CA ILE A 112 -6.98 -6.16 -6.50
C ILE A 112 -6.36 -5.47 -5.28
N VAL A 113 -5.46 -4.53 -5.50
CA VAL A 113 -4.82 -3.75 -4.45
C VAL A 113 -5.29 -2.30 -4.53
N THR A 114 -5.82 -1.79 -3.41
CA THR A 114 -6.21 -0.39 -3.27
C THR A 114 -5.49 0.25 -2.09
N TYR A 115 -5.24 1.56 -2.21
CA TYR A 115 -4.56 2.36 -1.21
C TYR A 115 -5.52 3.40 -0.65
N HIS A 116 -5.45 3.64 0.67
CA HIS A 116 -6.34 4.55 1.38
C HIS A 116 -5.54 5.40 2.37
N GLU A 117 -5.99 6.62 2.61
CA GLU A 117 -5.34 7.53 3.57
C GLU A 117 -5.74 7.22 5.02
N THR A 118 -6.90 6.57 5.23
CA THR A 118 -7.39 6.21 6.56
C THR A 118 -7.69 4.72 6.68
N GLU A 119 -7.56 4.18 7.89
CA GLU A 119 -7.89 2.80 8.21
C GLU A 119 -9.40 2.53 8.03
N GLU A 120 -10.23 3.52 8.35
CA GLU A 120 -11.69 3.41 8.22
C GLU A 120 -12.09 3.26 6.75
N ASP A 121 -11.56 4.09 5.84
CA ASP A 121 -11.83 4.00 4.40
C ASP A 121 -11.36 2.66 3.83
N MET A 122 -10.21 2.17 4.27
CA MET A 122 -9.70 0.86 3.87
C MET A 122 -10.63 -0.27 4.33
N HIS A 123 -11.12 -0.25 5.57
CA HIS A 123 -12.06 -1.27 6.05
C HIS A 123 -13.40 -1.23 5.33
N GLU A 124 -13.89 -0.04 5.00
CA GLU A 124 -15.15 0.14 4.27
C GLU A 124 -14.99 -0.06 2.75
N GLY A 125 -13.76 -0.04 2.23
CA GLY A 125 -13.47 -0.17 0.80
C GLY A 125 -13.93 1.04 -0.01
N ILE A 126 -13.85 2.23 0.58
CA ILE A 126 -14.24 3.51 -0.03
C ILE A 126 -13.06 4.48 -0.10
N ASN A 127 -13.22 5.56 -0.85
CA ASN A 127 -12.22 6.64 -0.95
C ASN A 127 -10.80 6.12 -1.26
N ALA A 128 -10.69 5.11 -2.12
CA ALA A 128 -9.39 4.66 -2.59
C ALA A 128 -8.67 5.76 -3.37
N ILE A 129 -7.35 5.84 -3.23
CA ILE A 129 -6.51 6.76 -3.99
C ILE A 129 -6.61 6.37 -5.47
N GLU A 130 -7.16 7.28 -6.30
CA GLU A 130 -7.42 7.03 -7.71
C GLU A 130 -6.15 7.11 -8.56
N ASP A 131 -5.30 8.12 -8.32
CA ASP A 131 -4.04 8.31 -9.04
C ASP A 131 -2.86 7.79 -8.21
N THR A 132 -2.58 6.50 -8.38
CA THR A 132 -1.48 5.84 -7.68
C THR A 132 -0.11 6.09 -8.32
N GLU A 133 -0.06 6.58 -9.56
CA GLU A 133 1.18 6.93 -10.24
C GLU A 133 1.68 8.34 -9.88
N ALA A 134 0.77 9.20 -9.38
CA ALA A 134 1.09 10.58 -9.03
C ALA A 134 0.41 11.03 -7.72
N TYR A 135 0.58 10.24 -6.67
CA TYR A 135 0.05 10.57 -5.34
C TYR A 135 0.95 11.58 -4.63
N THR A 136 0.38 12.67 -4.11
CA THR A 136 1.11 13.62 -3.26
C THR A 136 0.85 13.28 -1.79
N ASN A 137 1.93 13.03 -1.02
CA ASN A 137 1.80 12.74 0.40
C ASN A 137 1.28 13.95 1.19
N ILE A 138 0.58 13.70 2.29
CA ILE A 138 -0.02 14.74 3.15
C ILE A 138 0.74 14.94 4.46
N SER A 139 1.71 14.11 4.75
CA SER A 139 2.61 14.20 5.92
C SER A 139 3.89 13.42 5.66
N ASN A 140 4.94 13.68 6.46
CA ASN A 140 6.19 12.95 6.38
C ASN A 140 6.67 12.53 7.78
N PRO A 141 6.81 11.22 8.10
CA PRO A 141 6.36 10.09 7.28
C PRO A 141 4.84 10.00 7.20
N GLN A 142 4.33 9.29 6.19
CA GLN A 142 2.91 8.98 6.05
C GLN A 142 2.70 7.48 5.97
N THR A 143 1.64 7.00 6.63
CA THR A 143 1.16 5.62 6.49
C THR A 143 -0.05 5.59 5.57
N LEU A 144 0.02 4.80 4.51
CA LEU A 144 -1.13 4.43 3.70
C LEU A 144 -1.63 3.05 4.12
N TYR A 145 -2.94 2.89 4.13
CA TYR A 145 -3.61 1.62 4.42
C TYR A 145 -3.93 0.91 3.11
N VAL A 146 -3.53 -0.35 3.03
CA VAL A 146 -3.61 -1.13 1.81
C VAL A 146 -4.63 -2.25 1.99
N ARG A 147 -5.59 -2.31 1.08
CA ARG A 147 -6.61 -3.36 1.01
C ARG A 147 -6.33 -4.26 -0.18
N ILE A 148 -6.38 -5.56 0.03
CA ILE A 148 -6.17 -6.59 -0.98
C ILE A 148 -7.44 -7.43 -1.07
N GLU A 149 -8.10 -7.43 -2.21
CA GLU A 149 -9.29 -8.20 -2.52
C GLU A 149 -9.00 -9.21 -3.61
N ASP A 150 -9.79 -10.29 -3.65
CA ASP A 150 -9.78 -11.25 -4.73
C ASP A 150 -10.88 -10.89 -5.75
N ASP A 151 -10.49 -10.61 -7.01
CA ASP A 151 -11.44 -10.27 -8.09
C ASP A 151 -12.38 -11.41 -8.43
N MET A 152 -12.00 -12.65 -8.12
CA MET A 152 -12.79 -13.85 -8.42
C MET A 152 -13.99 -14.04 -7.47
N THR A 153 -13.96 -13.39 -6.30
CA THR A 153 -14.99 -13.57 -5.26
C THR A 153 -15.54 -12.26 -4.68
N PRO A 154 -16.00 -11.32 -5.53
CA PRO A 154 -16.44 -10.00 -5.07
C PRO A 154 -17.69 -10.04 -4.17
N THR A 155 -18.37 -11.20 -4.06
CA THR A 155 -19.64 -11.33 -3.33
C THR A 155 -19.48 -11.57 -1.83
N THR A 156 -18.33 -12.04 -1.36
CA THR A 156 -18.10 -12.36 0.06
C THR A 156 -17.51 -11.19 0.84
N GLY A 157 -16.88 -10.23 0.16
CA GLY A 157 -16.21 -9.10 0.79
C GLY A 157 -14.99 -9.51 1.64
N CYS A 158 -14.42 -10.70 1.38
CA CYS A 158 -13.19 -11.13 2.03
C CYS A 158 -12.02 -10.29 1.51
N TYR A 159 -11.27 -9.68 2.43
CA TYR A 159 -10.07 -8.93 2.10
C TYR A 159 -8.97 -9.19 3.12
N SER A 160 -7.75 -8.94 2.70
CA SER A 160 -6.58 -8.80 3.56
C SER A 160 -6.13 -7.35 3.59
N ASP A 161 -5.45 -6.95 4.64
CA ASP A 161 -4.99 -5.59 4.85
C ASP A 161 -3.53 -5.55 5.30
N THR A 162 -2.87 -4.45 4.97
CA THR A 162 -1.51 -4.12 5.40
C THR A 162 -1.31 -2.61 5.34
N THR A 163 -0.09 -2.14 5.64
CA THR A 163 0.26 -0.73 5.53
C THR A 163 1.47 -0.54 4.63
N LEU A 164 1.53 0.61 3.95
CA LEU A 164 2.69 1.10 3.22
C LEU A 164 3.14 2.41 3.86
N GLU A 165 4.38 2.43 4.35
CA GLU A 165 4.98 3.65 4.88
C GLU A 165 5.67 4.42 3.75
N LEU A 166 5.34 5.71 3.63
CA LEU A 166 5.99 6.68 2.75
C LEU A 166 6.94 7.54 3.57
N ILE A 167 8.19 7.65 3.14
CA ILE A 167 9.23 8.44 3.80
C ILE A 167 9.84 9.37 2.76
N ILE A 168 9.67 10.68 2.97
CA ILE A 168 10.32 11.70 2.14
C ILE A 168 11.64 12.06 2.79
N GLN A 169 12.72 11.83 2.06
CA GLN A 169 14.07 12.13 2.49
C GLN A 169 14.41 13.55 2.07
N LEU A 170 14.56 14.43 3.05
CA LEU A 170 14.93 15.82 2.81
C LEU A 170 16.38 15.91 2.33
N PRO A 171 16.69 16.85 1.41
CA PRO A 171 18.06 17.14 1.05
C PRO A 171 18.85 17.65 2.25
N PRO A 172 20.18 17.52 2.26
CA PRO A 172 21.00 18.07 3.32
C PRO A 172 20.92 19.61 3.35
N ASP A 173 20.89 20.18 4.56
CA ASP A 173 20.91 21.64 4.75
C ASP A 173 22.35 22.17 4.62
N VAL A 174 22.72 22.51 3.38
CA VAL A 174 24.05 22.97 3.01
C VAL A 174 24.11 24.49 2.88
N SER A 175 25.32 25.07 3.02
CA SER A 175 25.57 26.49 2.83
C SER A 175 26.13 26.80 1.44
N ASN A 176 25.86 28.02 0.94
CA ASN A 176 26.61 28.56 -0.19
C ASN A 176 27.99 28.99 0.32
N PRO A 177 29.09 28.48 -0.27
CA PRO A 177 30.44 28.87 0.15
C PRO A 177 30.79 30.27 -0.29
N SER A 178 31.80 30.83 0.37
CA SER A 178 32.49 32.02 -0.09
C SER A 178 33.18 31.77 -1.42
N SER A 179 33.39 32.82 -2.23
CA SER A 179 34.12 32.71 -3.48
C SER A 179 35.57 32.26 -3.23
N LEU A 180 36.04 31.29 -4.01
CA LEU A 180 37.45 30.97 -4.05
C LEU A 180 38.18 32.03 -4.90
N GLU A 181 39.26 32.60 -4.36
CA GLU A 181 40.00 33.65 -5.01
C GLU A 181 41.42 33.18 -5.36
N TYR A 182 41.89 33.55 -6.55
CA TYR A 182 43.24 33.25 -7.03
C TYR A 182 43.96 34.53 -7.39
N CYS A 183 45.25 34.63 -7.02
CA CYS A 183 46.06 35.78 -7.35
C CYS A 183 46.72 35.57 -8.74
N ASP A 184 46.09 36.12 -9.77
CA ASP A 184 46.56 36.06 -11.16
C ASP A 184 47.78 36.94 -11.36
N ALA A 185 48.96 36.33 -11.65
CA ALA A 185 50.24 37.00 -11.72
C ALA A 185 50.53 37.61 -13.10
N ASP A 186 49.92 37.13 -14.17
CA ASP A 186 50.10 37.57 -15.55
C ASP A 186 48.92 38.32 -16.15
N ALA A 187 47.83 38.41 -15.36
CA ALA A 187 46.64 39.18 -15.66
C ALA A 187 45.87 38.67 -16.89
N ASP A 188 45.91 37.36 -17.15
CA ASP A 188 45.16 36.72 -18.24
C ASP A 188 43.74 36.24 -17.84
N GLY A 189 43.43 36.28 -16.57
CA GLY A 189 42.12 35.94 -16.00
C GLY A 189 41.92 34.45 -15.73
N PHE A 190 43.00 33.65 -15.79
CA PHE A 190 42.92 32.19 -15.53
C PHE A 190 43.75 31.83 -14.29
N GLY A 191 43.26 30.84 -13.55
CA GLY A 191 43.87 30.36 -12.31
C GLY A 191 43.58 28.90 -12.03
N LEU A 192 44.41 28.29 -11.20
CA LEU A 192 44.26 26.92 -10.78
C LEU A 192 43.62 26.89 -9.35
N PHE A 193 42.48 26.28 -9.22
CA PHE A 193 41.71 26.20 -7.97
C PHE A 193 41.66 24.78 -7.45
N ASP A 194 41.78 24.60 -6.15
CA ASP A 194 41.34 23.41 -5.45
C ASP A 194 39.90 23.66 -4.98
N LEU A 195 38.91 23.05 -5.69
CA LEU A 195 37.49 23.27 -5.36
C LEU A 195 37.12 22.67 -4.01
N THR A 196 37.90 21.69 -3.53
CA THR A 196 37.64 21.05 -2.22
C THR A 196 37.91 21.98 -1.04
N ASP A 197 38.58 23.13 -1.25
CA ASP A 197 38.68 24.17 -0.23
C ASP A 197 37.34 24.75 0.21
N ALA A 198 36.26 24.57 -0.60
CA ALA A 198 34.92 24.98 -0.28
C ALA A 198 34.11 23.91 0.49
N ASP A 199 34.58 22.67 0.55
CA ASP A 199 33.81 21.52 1.08
C ASP A 199 33.34 21.75 2.52
N GLU A 200 34.20 22.27 3.39
CA GLU A 200 33.86 22.47 4.81
C GLU A 200 32.75 23.53 5.00
N GLU A 201 32.79 24.59 4.21
CA GLU A 201 31.79 25.66 4.24
C GLU A 201 30.47 25.18 3.63
N ILE A 202 30.51 24.43 2.52
CA ILE A 202 29.35 23.82 1.88
C ILE A 202 28.69 22.85 2.85
N ALA A 203 29.48 21.96 3.46
CA ALA A 203 28.96 20.91 4.34
C ALA A 203 28.24 21.43 5.58
N ASN A 204 28.48 22.70 5.98
CA ASN A 204 27.81 23.35 7.12
C ASN A 204 27.79 22.50 8.41
N GLY A 205 28.87 21.73 8.63
CA GLY A 205 29.02 20.86 9.79
C GLY A 205 28.34 19.49 9.65
N ILE A 206 27.72 19.17 8.53
CA ILE A 206 27.14 17.84 8.25
C ILE A 206 28.27 16.87 7.89
N PRO A 207 28.45 15.77 8.63
CA PRO A 207 29.51 14.81 8.35
C PRO A 207 29.17 13.89 7.17
N ASN A 208 30.21 13.44 6.47
CA ASN A 208 30.14 12.41 5.42
C ASN A 208 29.26 12.78 4.20
N LEU A 209 29.13 14.07 3.88
CA LEU A 209 28.57 14.49 2.60
C LEU A 209 29.52 14.07 1.46
N LEU A 210 28.93 13.65 0.34
CA LEU A 210 29.64 13.48 -0.92
C LEU A 210 29.39 14.73 -1.75
N ILE A 211 30.41 15.56 -1.90
CA ILE A 211 30.35 16.81 -2.66
C ILE A 211 30.99 16.59 -4.02
N SER A 212 30.33 17.01 -5.08
CA SER A 212 30.88 17.02 -6.44
C SER A 212 30.64 18.37 -7.10
N TYR A 213 31.60 18.75 -7.95
CA TYR A 213 31.64 20.04 -8.63
C TYR A 213 31.43 19.83 -10.13
N HIS A 214 30.67 20.73 -10.79
CA HIS A 214 30.28 20.62 -12.19
C HIS A 214 30.33 21.96 -12.87
N GLU A 215 30.65 21.98 -14.19
CA GLU A 215 30.71 23.22 -14.97
C GLU A 215 29.34 23.78 -15.33
N THR A 216 28.30 22.93 -15.35
CA THR A 216 26.92 23.32 -15.66
C THR A 216 25.93 22.81 -14.66
N GLN A 217 24.82 23.54 -14.48
CA GLN A 217 23.70 23.09 -13.64
C GLN A 217 23.15 21.73 -14.11
N ALA A 218 23.03 21.54 -15.43
CA ALA A 218 22.51 20.29 -15.98
C ALA A 218 23.40 19.08 -15.65
N ASP A 219 24.73 19.27 -15.61
CA ASP A 219 25.67 18.22 -15.23
C ASP A 219 25.56 17.91 -13.72
N ALA A 220 25.41 18.94 -12.90
CA ALA A 220 25.17 18.78 -11.46
C ALA A 220 23.85 18.01 -11.18
N ASP A 221 22.76 18.42 -11.82
CA ASP A 221 21.44 17.79 -11.63
C ASP A 221 21.45 16.30 -12.05
N ASN A 222 22.16 15.96 -13.10
CA ASN A 222 22.25 14.61 -13.63
C ASN A 222 23.45 13.80 -13.13
N ASN A 223 24.30 14.38 -12.26
CA ASN A 223 25.54 13.78 -11.78
C ASN A 223 26.46 13.32 -12.93
N LEU A 224 26.62 14.18 -13.94
CA LEU A 224 27.46 13.94 -15.11
C LEU A 224 28.71 14.82 -15.08
N PHE A 225 29.78 14.32 -15.63
CA PHE A 225 31.03 15.04 -15.83
C PHE A 225 31.54 15.80 -14.60
N PRO A 226 31.67 15.14 -13.42
CA PRO A 226 32.20 15.82 -12.24
C PRO A 226 33.64 16.27 -12.48
N ILE A 227 33.99 17.46 -12.00
CA ILE A 227 35.35 17.99 -12.01
C ILE A 227 36.16 17.18 -10.97
N ILE A 228 37.29 16.66 -11.41
CA ILE A 228 38.16 15.83 -10.57
C ILE A 228 39.54 16.49 -10.43
N GLY A 229 39.95 16.72 -9.18
CA GLY A 229 41.25 17.34 -8.87
C GLY A 229 41.22 18.85 -9.03
N GLU A 230 42.45 19.44 -9.23
CA GLU A 230 42.57 20.87 -9.41
C GLU A 230 41.90 21.33 -10.73
N TYR A 231 41.24 22.48 -10.66
CA TYR A 231 40.45 23.02 -11.78
C TYR A 231 41.00 24.35 -12.27
N ASN A 232 41.27 24.45 -13.58
CA ASN A 232 41.48 25.70 -14.24
C ASN A 232 40.17 26.27 -14.76
N ASN A 233 39.83 27.53 -14.37
CA ASN A 233 38.67 28.19 -14.93
C ASN A 233 38.76 28.29 -16.46
N ILE A 234 37.63 28.09 -17.13
CA ILE A 234 37.52 28.17 -18.59
C ILE A 234 36.91 29.49 -19.06
N VAL A 235 36.40 30.30 -18.13
CA VAL A 235 35.95 31.67 -18.36
C VAL A 235 36.85 32.61 -17.57
N ALA A 236 37.45 33.60 -18.26
CA ALA A 236 38.39 34.51 -17.64
C ALA A 236 37.74 35.37 -16.55
N TYR A 237 38.46 35.58 -15.42
CA TYR A 237 38.15 36.41 -14.26
C TYR A 237 37.05 35.93 -13.35
N GLU A 238 35.92 35.43 -13.86
CA GLU A 238 34.81 34.99 -13.04
C GLU A 238 34.08 33.80 -13.68
N GLN A 239 33.86 32.74 -12.93
CA GLN A 239 33.16 31.58 -13.38
C GLN A 239 32.35 30.98 -12.23
N SER A 240 31.10 30.60 -12.48
CA SER A 240 30.30 29.84 -11.55
C SER A 240 30.52 28.35 -11.70
N ILE A 241 30.70 27.64 -10.61
CA ILE A 241 30.75 26.18 -10.54
C ILE A 241 29.52 25.72 -9.76
N TYR A 242 28.88 24.66 -10.23
CA TYR A 242 27.69 24.08 -9.65
C TYR A 242 28.08 22.90 -8.76
N VAL A 243 27.47 22.86 -7.59
CA VAL A 243 27.77 21.85 -6.56
C VAL A 243 26.58 20.90 -6.41
N ARG A 244 26.93 19.64 -6.24
CA ARG A 244 25.95 18.60 -5.93
C ARG A 244 26.37 17.86 -4.67
#